data_620911aaed36dfd2f44d981dc1557604
#
_entry.id   620911aaed36dfd2f44d981dc1557604
#
_cell.length_a   1.000
_cell.length_b   1.000
_cell.length_c   1.000
_cell.angle_alpha   90.00
_cell.angle_beta   90.00
_cell.angle_gamma   90.00
#
_symmetry.space_group_name_H-M   'P 1'
#
loop_
_entity.id
_entity.type
_entity.pdbx_description
1 polymer ?
#
loop_
_entity_poly.entity_id
_entity_poly.type
_entity_poly.pdbx_seq_one_letter_code
_entity_poly.pdbx_strand_id
1 'polypeptide(L)'
;MVMLMKIKKLLILLLLGVLTFFITSCDYVITLTPITTTTLETNQYQTALNGTYTFEDSNYLDLPEYISPTYSITDIPEYNAVLMATQDYIRHANIEVYTTLSEEQFSFPWSNAPTEVEIAISQGSGFIFKEDEISYYAITNYHVINPNEYNAKYEIKAYGDKYYSEATVIAYDADLDLAVMKFDKLYRKDITLINIEARLFYSFTPGELVMAIGNPLNLDNNVTFGEFISMESIDNVNYDVIHHNALIREGSSGGALVDVDGNLLGVNAWGADTADSESFAIPNYIVYIFLKNNGILD
;
A
#
# COMPACT_ATOMS: atom_id res chain seq x y z
N MET A 1 -63.40 10.22 13.99
CA MET A 1 -62.82 10.88 12.80
C MET A 1 -61.83 11.98 13.14
N VAL A 2 -62.06 12.82 14.12
CA VAL A 2 -61.14 13.91 14.53
C VAL A 2 -59.81 13.41 15.16
N MET A 3 -59.83 12.30 15.89
CA MET A 3 -58.66 11.73 16.54
C MET A 3 -57.67 11.10 15.55
N LEU A 4 -58.13 10.46 14.47
CA LEU A 4 -57.26 9.91 13.40
C LEU A 4 -56.56 11.00 12.57
N MET A 5 -57.19 12.19 12.41
CA MET A 5 -56.57 13.33 11.72
C MET A 5 -55.44 13.97 12.53
N LYS A 6 -55.55 14.00 13.88
CA LYS A 6 -54.49 14.53 14.76
C LYS A 6 -53.24 13.59 14.74
N ILE A 7 -53.44 12.29 14.72
CA ILE A 7 -52.34 11.33 14.66
C ILE A 7 -51.62 11.39 13.29
N LYS A 8 -52.34 11.55 12.17
CA LYS A 8 -51.70 11.74 10.85
C LYS A 8 -50.91 13.02 10.75
N LYS A 9 -51.40 14.14 11.32
CA LYS A 9 -50.65 15.41 11.36
C LYS A 9 -49.41 15.33 12.26
N LEU A 10 -49.45 14.57 13.36
CA LEU A 10 -48.29 14.36 14.23
C LEU A 10 -47.24 13.48 13.57
N LEU A 11 -47.65 12.43 12.83
CA LEU A 11 -46.72 11.58 12.06
C LEU A 11 -46.05 12.33 10.91
N ILE A 12 -46.77 13.22 10.21
CA ILE A 12 -46.21 14.03 9.12
C ILE A 12 -45.21 15.06 9.69
N LEU A 13 -45.49 15.65 10.84
CA LEU A 13 -44.58 16.58 11.52
C LEU A 13 -43.31 15.84 12.04
N LEU A 14 -43.43 14.59 12.51
CA LEU A 14 -42.26 13.76 12.90
C LEU A 14 -41.44 13.33 11.69
N LEU A 15 -42.06 12.97 10.56
CA LEU A 15 -41.35 12.66 9.32
C LEU A 15 -40.65 13.89 8.73
N LEU A 16 -41.26 15.08 8.77
CA LEU A 16 -40.64 16.33 8.34
C LEU A 16 -39.48 16.74 9.28
N GLY A 17 -39.63 16.53 10.59
CA GLY A 17 -38.56 16.78 11.56
C GLY A 17 -37.37 15.86 11.40
N VAL A 18 -37.59 14.59 11.06
CA VAL A 18 -36.50 13.64 10.77
C VAL A 18 -35.84 13.96 9.43
N LEU A 19 -36.63 14.40 8.42
CA LEU A 19 -36.07 14.80 7.12
C LEU A 19 -35.21 16.07 7.21
N THR A 20 -35.60 17.03 8.06
CA THR A 20 -34.79 18.26 8.29
C THR A 20 -33.52 17.97 9.12
N PHE A 21 -33.53 16.94 9.99
CA PHE A 21 -32.32 16.57 10.75
C PHE A 21 -31.26 15.85 9.87
N PHE A 22 -31.69 15.20 8.78
CA PHE A 22 -30.76 14.58 7.81
C PHE A 22 -30.19 15.58 6.79
N ILE A 23 -30.78 16.76 6.62
CA ILE A 23 -30.31 17.80 5.66
C ILE A 23 -29.32 18.77 6.31
N THR A 24 -29.25 18.85 7.64
CA THR A 24 -28.35 19.79 8.34
C THR A 24 -27.03 19.21 8.82
N SER A 25 -26.70 17.94 8.47
CA SER A 25 -25.46 17.31 8.94
C SER A 25 -24.40 17.15 7.85
N CYS A 26 -24.50 17.84 6.72
CA CYS A 26 -23.54 17.78 5.61
C CYS A 26 -23.02 19.16 5.16
N ASP A 27 -22.78 20.08 6.08
CA ASP A 27 -21.95 21.26 5.81
C ASP A 27 -20.55 21.09 6.46
N TYR A 28 -19.86 20.00 6.12
CA TYR A 28 -18.40 19.98 6.20
C TYR A 28 -17.87 20.62 4.92
N VAL A 29 -17.76 21.95 4.94
CA VAL A 29 -16.94 22.66 3.96
C VAL A 29 -15.49 22.36 4.32
N ILE A 30 -14.90 21.38 3.65
CA ILE A 30 -13.44 21.23 3.63
C ILE A 30 -12.93 22.42 2.81
N THR A 31 -12.45 23.45 3.50
CA THR A 31 -11.76 24.57 2.84
C THR A 31 -10.36 24.06 2.49
N LEU A 32 -10.22 23.49 1.29
CA LEU A 32 -8.91 23.21 0.74
C LEU A 32 -8.27 24.56 0.41
N THR A 33 -7.24 24.94 1.16
CA THR A 33 -6.44 26.12 0.82
C THR A 33 -5.62 25.80 -0.42
N PRO A 34 -5.67 26.63 -1.50
CA PRO A 34 -4.84 26.40 -2.66
C PRO A 34 -3.37 26.56 -2.27
N ILE A 35 -2.61 25.49 -2.55
CA ILE A 35 -1.16 25.47 -2.34
C ILE A 35 -0.52 26.36 -3.38
N THR A 36 0.34 27.27 -2.95
CA THR A 36 1.07 28.19 -3.84
C THR A 36 2.14 27.40 -4.62
N THR A 37 2.06 27.44 -5.93
CA THR A 37 3.06 26.88 -6.84
C THR A 37 4.43 27.50 -6.57
N THR A 38 5.33 26.74 -5.96
CA THR A 38 6.76 27.03 -5.99
C THR A 38 7.36 26.42 -7.25
N THR A 39 8.08 27.21 -8.03
CA THR A 39 8.84 26.72 -9.19
C THR A 39 9.83 25.67 -8.75
N LEU A 40 9.77 24.49 -9.36
CA LEU A 40 10.73 23.40 -9.18
C LEU A 40 12.15 23.92 -9.47
N GLU A 41 12.92 24.22 -8.44
CA GLU A 41 14.37 24.32 -8.57
C GLU A 41 14.93 22.90 -8.70
N THR A 42 15.91 22.71 -9.58
CA THR A 42 16.59 21.41 -9.76
C THR A 42 17.19 21.01 -8.43
N ASN A 43 16.57 20.04 -7.80
CA ASN A 43 16.86 19.61 -6.44
C ASN A 43 18.21 18.89 -6.41
N GLN A 44 19.00 19.12 -5.37
CA GLN A 44 20.23 18.38 -5.07
C GLN A 44 20.02 16.86 -5.07
N TYR A 45 18.80 16.42 -4.79
CA TYR A 45 18.37 15.04 -4.81
C TYR A 45 18.41 14.41 -6.20
N GLN A 46 18.06 15.13 -7.28
CA GLN A 46 18.20 14.64 -8.65
C GLN A 46 19.65 14.37 -9.04
N THR A 47 20.61 15.09 -8.42
CA THR A 47 22.04 14.88 -8.64
C THR A 47 22.53 13.64 -7.88
N ALA A 48 22.01 13.35 -6.69
CA ALA A 48 22.32 12.17 -5.90
C ALA A 48 21.84 10.88 -6.59
N LEU A 49 20.71 10.90 -7.27
CA LEU A 49 20.16 9.74 -8.01
C LEU A 49 21.04 9.28 -9.19
N ASN A 50 22.03 10.07 -9.61
CA ASN A 50 22.99 9.68 -10.66
C ASN A 50 24.30 9.10 -10.11
N GLY A 51 24.41 8.92 -8.77
CA GLY A 51 25.58 8.40 -8.07
C GLY A 51 25.37 7.05 -7.42
N THR A 52 26.24 6.71 -6.47
CA THR A 52 26.02 5.55 -5.59
C THR A 52 24.97 5.95 -4.56
N TYR A 53 23.85 5.25 -4.56
CA TYR A 53 22.72 5.55 -3.66
C TYR A 53 23.05 5.10 -2.24
N THR A 54 23.02 6.04 -1.30
CA THR A 54 23.14 5.77 0.14
C THR A 54 21.97 6.39 0.87
N PHE A 55 21.61 5.83 2.03
CA PHE A 55 20.51 6.36 2.86
C PHE A 55 20.78 7.75 3.42
N GLU A 56 22.04 8.15 3.50
CA GLU A 56 22.49 9.46 4.00
C GLU A 56 22.11 10.61 3.06
N ASP A 57 21.81 10.31 1.79
CA ASP A 57 21.49 11.30 0.75
C ASP A 57 20.00 11.71 0.74
N SER A 58 19.18 11.11 1.60
CA SER A 58 17.74 11.37 1.65
C SER A 58 17.35 12.39 2.70
N ASN A 59 17.31 13.66 2.32
CA ASN A 59 16.74 14.70 3.18
C ASN A 59 15.32 15.07 2.67
N TYR A 60 14.31 14.32 3.11
CA TYR A 60 12.92 14.52 2.70
C TYR A 60 12.36 15.89 3.04
N LEU A 61 12.86 16.52 4.11
CA LEU A 61 12.36 17.81 4.58
C LEU A 61 12.70 18.95 3.62
N ASP A 62 13.74 18.75 2.77
CA ASP A 62 14.18 19.76 1.80
C ASP A 62 13.55 19.58 0.41
N LEU A 63 12.69 18.56 0.23
CA LEU A 63 12.02 18.35 -1.04
C LEU A 63 10.83 19.30 -1.22
N PRO A 64 10.50 19.70 -2.46
CA PRO A 64 9.31 20.50 -2.73
C PRO A 64 8.04 19.73 -2.38
N GLU A 65 7.01 20.47 -1.97
CA GLU A 65 5.69 19.91 -1.70
C GLU A 65 5.06 19.36 -2.98
N TYR A 66 4.41 18.21 -2.87
CA TYR A 66 3.66 17.61 -3.97
C TYR A 66 2.31 18.33 -4.14
N ILE A 67 2.03 18.77 -5.36
CA ILE A 67 0.75 19.38 -5.70
C ILE A 67 -0.10 18.35 -6.43
N SER A 68 -1.00 17.71 -5.69
CA SER A 68 -1.93 16.76 -6.27
C SER A 68 -2.99 17.49 -7.12
N PRO A 69 -3.20 17.06 -8.37
CA PRO A 69 -4.33 17.55 -9.16
C PRO A 69 -5.68 17.21 -8.52
N THR A 70 -5.78 16.13 -7.76
CA THR A 70 -7.00 15.71 -7.06
C THR A 70 -7.39 16.70 -5.97
N TYR A 71 -6.44 17.24 -5.19
CA TYR A 71 -6.74 18.26 -4.16
C TYR A 71 -7.19 19.61 -4.75
N SER A 72 -6.99 19.86 -6.03
CA SER A 72 -7.50 21.06 -6.70
C SER A 72 -8.97 20.97 -7.10
N ILE A 73 -9.58 19.79 -7.01
CA ILE A 73 -10.98 19.55 -7.34
C ILE A 73 -11.86 20.10 -6.21
N THR A 74 -12.68 21.08 -6.50
CA THR A 74 -13.59 21.73 -5.51
C THR A 74 -14.98 21.09 -5.48
N ASP A 75 -15.34 20.31 -6.50
CA ASP A 75 -16.60 19.57 -6.58
C ASP A 75 -16.50 18.24 -5.84
N ILE A 76 -17.26 18.09 -4.76
CA ILE A 76 -17.22 16.90 -3.89
C ILE A 76 -17.59 15.61 -4.65
N PRO A 77 -18.63 15.55 -5.49
CA PRO A 77 -18.91 14.37 -6.30
C PRO A 77 -17.77 13.98 -7.22
N GLU A 78 -17.09 14.94 -7.87
CA GLU A 78 -15.94 14.70 -8.73
C GLU A 78 -14.76 14.18 -7.92
N TYR A 79 -14.45 14.81 -6.78
CA TYR A 79 -13.41 14.35 -5.85
C TYR A 79 -13.64 12.91 -5.40
N ASN A 80 -14.86 12.59 -4.95
CA ASN A 80 -15.21 11.23 -4.55
C ASN A 80 -15.09 10.23 -5.71
N ALA A 81 -15.45 10.63 -6.93
CA ALA A 81 -15.31 9.76 -8.10
C ALA A 81 -13.84 9.44 -8.41
N VAL A 82 -12.94 10.42 -8.26
CA VAL A 82 -11.49 10.20 -8.39
C VAL A 82 -10.99 9.25 -7.32
N LEU A 83 -11.34 9.44 -6.04
CA LEU A 83 -10.93 8.53 -4.96
C LEU A 83 -11.41 7.09 -5.19
N MET A 84 -12.64 6.92 -5.69
CA MET A 84 -13.16 5.59 -6.03
C MET A 84 -12.39 4.95 -7.18
N ALA A 85 -12.05 5.74 -8.20
CA ALA A 85 -11.24 5.27 -9.33
C ALA A 85 -9.82 4.89 -8.89
N THR A 86 -9.22 5.67 -8.00
CA THR A 86 -7.89 5.37 -7.41
C THR A 86 -7.94 4.09 -6.58
N GLN A 87 -8.98 3.89 -5.77
CA GLN A 87 -9.15 2.62 -5.04
C GLN A 87 -9.24 1.42 -5.98
N ASP A 88 -10.01 1.54 -7.06
CA ASP A 88 -10.14 0.48 -8.06
C ASP A 88 -8.79 0.21 -8.75
N TYR A 89 -8.10 1.27 -9.14
CA TYR A 89 -6.76 1.20 -9.73
C TYR A 89 -5.77 0.45 -8.85
N ILE A 90 -5.64 0.81 -7.56
CA ILE A 90 -4.67 0.16 -6.66
C ILE A 90 -5.06 -1.27 -6.32
N ARG A 91 -6.36 -1.62 -6.31
CA ARG A 91 -6.80 -3.02 -6.15
C ARG A 91 -6.33 -3.91 -7.29
N HIS A 92 -6.32 -3.39 -8.50
CA HIS A 92 -5.85 -4.12 -9.68
C HIS A 92 -4.32 -4.31 -9.71
N ALA A 93 -3.57 -3.53 -8.92
CA ALA A 93 -2.13 -3.72 -8.72
C ALA A 93 -1.79 -4.62 -7.53
N ASN A 94 -2.73 -4.83 -6.60
CA ASN A 94 -2.47 -5.55 -5.35
C ASN A 94 -2.40 -7.06 -5.58
N ILE A 95 -1.50 -7.73 -4.86
CA ILE A 95 -1.38 -9.18 -4.82
C ILE A 95 -1.38 -9.68 -3.38
N GLU A 96 -1.93 -10.87 -3.18
CA GLU A 96 -1.72 -11.67 -1.99
C GLU A 96 -0.46 -12.51 -2.20
N VAL A 97 0.41 -12.56 -1.20
CA VAL A 97 1.65 -13.35 -1.22
C VAL A 97 1.52 -14.47 -0.21
N TYR A 98 1.80 -15.68 -0.65
CA TYR A 98 1.75 -16.88 0.18
C TYR A 98 3.08 -17.60 0.10
N THR A 99 3.72 -17.81 1.25
CA THR A 99 5.01 -18.49 1.37
C THR A 99 4.84 -19.75 2.18
N THR A 100 5.20 -20.88 1.60
CA THR A 100 5.27 -22.17 2.30
C THR A 100 6.74 -22.53 2.52
N LEU A 101 7.11 -22.76 3.77
CA LEU A 101 8.44 -23.26 4.14
C LEU A 101 8.36 -24.74 4.43
N SER A 102 9.28 -25.52 3.87
CA SER A 102 9.36 -26.97 4.06
C SER A 102 10.79 -27.43 4.29
N GLU A 103 10.94 -28.57 4.93
CA GLU A 103 12.22 -29.27 5.07
C GLU A 103 12.11 -30.74 4.64
N GLU A 104 13.23 -31.31 4.20
CA GLU A 104 13.32 -32.72 3.89
C GLU A 104 13.48 -33.54 5.19
N GLN A 105 12.57 -34.46 5.44
CA GLN A 105 12.63 -35.39 6.57
C GLN A 105 12.67 -36.84 6.08
N PHE A 106 13.56 -37.65 6.66
CA PHE A 106 13.58 -39.08 6.43
C PHE A 106 12.60 -39.77 7.40
N SER A 107 11.53 -40.34 6.86
CA SER A 107 10.48 -41.00 7.64
C SER A 107 11.00 -42.20 8.42
N PHE A 108 12.07 -42.84 7.96
CA PHE A 108 12.73 -43.98 8.65
C PHE A 108 14.24 -43.97 8.40
N PRO A 109 15.09 -44.49 9.33
CA PRO A 109 16.53 -44.52 9.20
C PRO A 109 17.06 -45.28 7.97
N TRP A 110 16.23 -46.07 7.33
CA TRP A 110 16.54 -46.86 6.09
C TRP A 110 15.75 -46.35 4.88
N SER A 111 15.01 -45.25 4.97
CA SER A 111 14.38 -44.63 3.80
C SER A 111 15.45 -43.94 2.97
N ASN A 112 15.54 -44.29 1.68
CA ASN A 112 16.46 -43.65 0.73
C ASN A 112 15.81 -42.41 0.06
N ALA A 113 14.55 -42.11 0.35
CA ALA A 113 13.84 -40.94 -0.18
C ALA A 113 13.35 -40.08 0.98
N PRO A 114 13.78 -38.82 1.06
CA PRO A 114 13.21 -37.86 1.99
C PRO A 114 11.77 -37.54 1.60
N THR A 115 10.98 -37.18 2.60
CA THR A 115 9.65 -36.62 2.39
C THR A 115 9.72 -35.14 2.76
N GLU A 116 9.24 -34.30 1.88
CA GLU A 116 9.12 -32.87 2.16
C GLU A 116 7.97 -32.65 3.15
N VAL A 117 8.26 -31.97 4.27
CA VAL A 117 7.31 -31.66 5.33
C VAL A 117 7.20 -30.16 5.47
N GLU A 118 5.99 -29.66 5.31
CA GLU A 118 5.67 -28.25 5.56
C GLU A 118 5.85 -27.92 7.04
N ILE A 119 6.58 -26.84 7.33
CA ILE A 119 6.92 -26.44 8.71
C ILE A 119 6.37 -25.07 9.08
N ALA A 120 6.17 -24.19 8.14
CA ALA A 120 5.62 -22.86 8.37
C ALA A 120 4.95 -22.30 7.12
N ILE A 121 4.00 -21.42 7.35
CA ILE A 121 3.29 -20.63 6.33
C ILE A 121 3.41 -19.16 6.72
N SER A 122 3.68 -18.30 5.75
CA SER A 122 3.57 -16.85 5.88
C SER A 122 2.61 -16.33 4.81
N GLN A 123 1.79 -15.36 5.18
CA GLN A 123 0.86 -14.68 4.30
C GLN A 123 1.05 -13.17 4.43
N GLY A 124 1.03 -12.48 3.30
CA GLY A 124 1.16 -11.05 3.24
C GLY A 124 0.60 -10.49 1.95
N SER A 125 0.98 -9.28 1.65
CA SER A 125 0.57 -8.53 0.47
C SER A 125 1.78 -8.17 -0.38
N GLY A 126 1.50 -7.70 -1.58
CA GLY A 126 2.46 -7.06 -2.46
C GLY A 126 1.72 -6.19 -3.47
N PHE A 127 2.46 -5.49 -4.30
CA PHE A 127 1.88 -4.73 -5.39
C PHE A 127 2.75 -4.78 -6.64
N ILE A 128 2.09 -4.79 -7.79
CA ILE A 128 2.73 -4.86 -9.10
C ILE A 128 3.16 -3.46 -9.51
N PHE A 129 4.43 -3.30 -9.90
CA PHE A 129 5.01 -2.00 -10.28
C PHE A 129 5.65 -1.98 -11.67
N LYS A 130 5.99 -3.17 -12.21
CA LYS A 130 6.66 -3.31 -13.51
C LYS A 130 6.16 -4.55 -14.23
N GLU A 131 6.24 -4.51 -15.56
CA GLU A 131 5.98 -5.67 -16.41
C GLU A 131 6.97 -5.74 -17.57
N ASP A 132 7.21 -6.96 -18.08
CA ASP A 132 7.85 -7.22 -19.36
C ASP A 132 6.86 -7.95 -20.30
N GLU A 133 7.34 -8.54 -21.38
CA GLU A 133 6.49 -9.22 -22.37
C GLU A 133 5.70 -10.39 -21.77
N ILE A 134 6.28 -11.11 -20.80
CA ILE A 134 5.74 -12.37 -20.28
C ILE A 134 5.51 -12.38 -18.76
N SER A 135 6.02 -11.39 -18.03
CA SER A 135 6.01 -11.40 -16.56
C SER A 135 5.57 -10.07 -15.96
N TYR A 136 5.05 -10.16 -14.74
CA TYR A 136 4.88 -9.07 -13.82
C TYR A 136 5.95 -9.10 -12.73
N TYR A 137 6.28 -7.93 -12.19
CA TYR A 137 7.18 -7.72 -11.07
C TYR A 137 6.43 -7.04 -9.95
N ALA A 138 6.51 -7.60 -8.76
CA ALA A 138 5.85 -7.09 -7.58
C ALA A 138 6.81 -6.88 -6.43
N ILE A 139 6.54 -5.88 -5.61
CA ILE A 139 7.23 -5.62 -4.35
C ILE A 139 6.41 -6.23 -3.21
N THR A 140 7.12 -6.75 -2.21
CA THR A 140 6.61 -7.21 -0.92
C THR A 140 7.66 -6.97 0.17
N ASN A 141 7.35 -7.26 1.42
CA ASN A 141 8.36 -7.26 2.49
C ASN A 141 9.20 -8.54 2.49
N TYR A 142 10.46 -8.42 2.97
CA TYR A 142 11.33 -9.57 3.18
C TYR A 142 10.76 -10.55 4.21
N HIS A 143 10.22 -10.05 5.32
CA HIS A 143 9.64 -10.92 6.36
C HIS A 143 8.43 -11.75 5.86
N VAL A 144 7.74 -11.33 4.80
CA VAL A 144 6.65 -12.08 4.16
C VAL A 144 7.19 -13.29 3.40
N ILE A 145 8.33 -13.13 2.69
CA ILE A 145 8.95 -14.22 1.93
C ILE A 145 9.84 -15.10 2.78
N ASN A 146 10.45 -14.55 3.83
CA ASN A 146 11.31 -15.20 4.82
C ASN A 146 12.10 -16.42 4.27
N PRO A 147 13.06 -16.22 3.34
CA PRO A 147 13.71 -17.31 2.60
C PRO A 147 14.80 -18.03 3.40
N ASN A 148 14.65 -18.15 4.72
CA ASN A 148 15.64 -18.74 5.63
C ASN A 148 16.05 -20.16 5.19
N GLU A 149 16.75 -20.92 6.02
CA GLU A 149 17.42 -22.20 5.76
C GLU A 149 16.51 -23.35 5.23
N TYR A 150 15.26 -23.07 4.89
CA TYR A 150 14.24 -24.02 4.45
C TYR A 150 14.01 -23.93 2.92
N ASN A 151 13.43 -24.98 2.36
CA ASN A 151 12.89 -24.92 1.02
C ASN A 151 11.65 -24.01 1.02
N ALA A 152 11.71 -22.91 0.28
CA ALA A 152 10.62 -21.95 0.22
C ALA A 152 9.90 -22.07 -1.13
N LYS A 153 8.58 -22.22 -1.08
CA LYS A 153 7.67 -22.10 -2.23
C LYS A 153 6.92 -20.81 -2.11
N TYR A 154 6.93 -20.01 -3.17
CA TYR A 154 6.24 -18.73 -3.25
C TYR A 154 5.09 -18.81 -4.23
N GLU A 155 3.94 -18.37 -3.80
CA GLU A 155 2.73 -18.31 -4.60
C GLU A 155 2.09 -16.93 -4.43
N ILE A 156 1.45 -16.44 -5.49
CA ILE A 156 0.72 -15.16 -5.48
C ILE A 156 -0.69 -15.36 -6.02
N LYS A 157 -1.57 -14.48 -5.58
CA LYS A 157 -2.91 -14.34 -6.12
C LYS A 157 -3.15 -12.87 -6.43
N ALA A 158 -3.20 -12.52 -7.71
CA ALA A 158 -3.48 -11.17 -8.17
C ALA A 158 -4.98 -10.88 -8.13
N TYR A 159 -5.35 -9.60 -8.23
CA TYR A 159 -6.74 -9.20 -8.27
C TYR A 159 -7.52 -9.96 -9.37
N GLY A 160 -8.66 -10.51 -8.99
CA GLY A 160 -9.51 -11.30 -9.89
C GLY A 160 -9.06 -12.75 -10.15
N ASP A 161 -7.89 -13.16 -9.65
CA ASP A 161 -7.45 -14.54 -9.75
C ASP A 161 -8.31 -15.46 -8.86
N LYS A 162 -8.62 -16.64 -9.37
CA LYS A 162 -9.33 -17.66 -8.60
C LYS A 162 -8.38 -18.57 -7.81
N TYR A 163 -7.17 -18.74 -8.31
CA TYR A 163 -6.17 -19.65 -7.76
C TYR A 163 -4.83 -18.95 -7.63
N TYR A 164 -4.02 -19.44 -6.70
CA TYR A 164 -2.63 -19.01 -6.59
C TYR A 164 -1.80 -19.46 -7.80
N SER A 165 -0.80 -18.67 -8.14
CA SER A 165 0.19 -18.94 -9.18
C SER A 165 1.57 -18.89 -8.58
N GLU A 166 2.46 -19.74 -9.09
CA GLU A 166 3.85 -19.76 -8.66
C GLU A 166 4.54 -18.43 -8.97
N ALA A 167 5.40 -18.00 -8.05
CA ALA A 167 6.23 -16.82 -8.18
C ALA A 167 7.68 -17.12 -7.77
N THR A 168 8.60 -16.32 -8.28
CA THR A 168 10.03 -16.42 -7.96
C THR A 168 10.50 -15.13 -7.32
N VAL A 169 11.22 -15.22 -6.20
CA VAL A 169 11.94 -14.09 -5.61
C VAL A 169 13.19 -13.83 -6.43
N ILE A 170 13.35 -12.62 -6.96
CA ILE A 170 14.48 -12.24 -7.82
C ILE A 170 15.47 -11.29 -7.16
N ALA A 171 15.06 -10.60 -6.12
CA ALA A 171 15.89 -9.76 -5.25
C ALA A 171 15.26 -9.62 -3.87
N TYR A 172 16.09 -9.49 -2.85
CA TYR A 172 15.63 -9.13 -1.51
C TYR A 172 16.75 -8.46 -0.70
N ASP A 173 16.35 -7.75 0.33
CA ASP A 173 17.23 -7.16 1.33
C ASP A 173 16.55 -7.26 2.70
N ALA A 174 17.19 -7.96 3.63
CA ALA A 174 16.64 -8.20 4.96
C ALA A 174 16.72 -6.97 5.86
N ASP A 175 17.74 -6.12 5.67
CA ASP A 175 17.94 -4.90 6.47
C ASP A 175 16.96 -3.80 6.05
N LEU A 176 16.51 -3.82 4.78
CA LEU A 176 15.48 -2.92 4.26
C LEU A 176 14.07 -3.46 4.41
N ASP A 177 13.93 -4.74 4.76
CA ASP A 177 12.67 -5.49 4.78
C ASP A 177 11.92 -5.44 3.44
N LEU A 178 12.65 -5.55 2.32
CA LEU A 178 12.11 -5.50 0.96
C LEU A 178 12.44 -6.74 0.17
N ALA A 179 11.53 -7.12 -0.73
CA ALA A 179 11.73 -8.17 -1.71
C ALA A 179 11.02 -7.88 -3.02
N VAL A 180 11.55 -8.41 -4.12
CA VAL A 180 10.92 -8.37 -5.44
C VAL A 180 10.61 -9.79 -5.90
N MET A 181 9.36 -9.98 -6.29
CA MET A 181 8.85 -11.22 -6.87
C MET A 181 8.58 -11.04 -8.36
N LYS A 182 8.79 -12.11 -9.11
CA LYS A 182 8.47 -12.20 -10.53
C LYS A 182 7.52 -13.38 -10.75
N PHE A 183 6.47 -13.17 -11.57
CA PHE A 183 5.51 -14.21 -11.93
C PHE A 183 4.95 -14.00 -13.32
N ASP A 184 4.39 -15.04 -13.93
CA ASP A 184 3.91 -15.02 -15.30
C ASP A 184 2.66 -14.15 -15.45
N LYS A 185 2.56 -13.41 -16.56
CA LYS A 185 1.35 -12.65 -16.92
C LYS A 185 0.15 -13.55 -17.15
N LEU A 186 0.36 -14.72 -17.71
CA LEU A 186 -0.68 -15.65 -18.13
C LEU A 186 -1.76 -14.92 -18.95
N TYR A 187 -3.02 -15.12 -18.60
CA TYR A 187 -4.20 -14.52 -19.24
C TYR A 187 -4.82 -13.41 -18.40
N ARG A 188 -4.08 -12.89 -17.39
CA ARG A 188 -4.58 -11.80 -16.53
C ARG A 188 -4.87 -10.57 -17.35
N LYS A 189 -5.99 -9.95 -17.05
CA LYS A 189 -6.47 -8.71 -17.65
C LYS A 189 -6.68 -7.68 -16.56
N ASP A 190 -6.65 -6.43 -16.97
CA ASP A 190 -6.98 -5.30 -16.10
C ASP A 190 -6.01 -5.12 -14.91
N ILE A 191 -4.78 -5.67 -15.00
CA ILE A 191 -3.71 -5.39 -14.03
C ILE A 191 -3.22 -3.96 -14.24
N THR A 192 -3.04 -3.25 -13.13
CA THR A 192 -2.45 -1.91 -13.09
C THR A 192 -1.05 -1.96 -12.46
N LEU A 193 -0.27 -0.91 -12.66
CA LEU A 193 1.10 -0.81 -12.15
C LEU A 193 1.21 0.41 -11.25
N ILE A 194 1.60 0.22 -10.00
CA ILE A 194 1.85 1.35 -9.08
C ILE A 194 3.08 2.13 -9.56
N ASN A 195 2.92 3.45 -9.71
CA ASN A 195 4.02 4.33 -10.10
C ASN A 195 4.91 4.61 -8.89
N ILE A 196 6.16 4.12 -8.96
CA ILE A 196 7.14 4.27 -7.88
C ILE A 196 7.79 5.66 -7.90
N GLU A 197 7.97 6.25 -9.09
CA GLU A 197 8.82 7.42 -9.28
C GLU A 197 8.09 8.76 -9.07
N ALA A 198 6.78 8.78 -9.19
CA ALA A 198 6.00 10.03 -9.22
C ALA A 198 6.17 10.91 -7.96
N ARG A 199 6.44 10.32 -6.82
CA ARG A 199 6.59 11.02 -5.53
C ARG A 199 8.05 11.09 -5.02
N LEU A 200 9.04 10.57 -5.76
CA LEU A 200 10.44 10.49 -5.31
C LEU A 200 11.05 11.84 -4.96
N PHE A 201 10.64 12.90 -5.62
CA PHE A 201 11.24 14.24 -5.51
C PHE A 201 10.33 15.22 -4.79
N TYR A 202 9.39 14.72 -3.99
CA TYR A 202 8.43 15.54 -3.26
C TYR A 202 8.38 15.15 -1.78
N SER A 203 8.24 16.15 -0.92
CA SER A 203 8.04 15.93 0.51
C SER A 203 6.65 15.35 0.78
N PHE A 204 6.50 14.75 1.96
CA PHE A 204 5.20 14.39 2.50
C PHE A 204 4.70 15.50 3.42
N THR A 205 3.42 15.82 3.34
CA THR A 205 2.83 16.90 4.13
C THR A 205 1.96 16.31 5.24
N PRO A 206 2.21 16.62 6.53
CA PRO A 206 1.36 16.17 7.62
C PRO A 206 -0.13 16.50 7.37
N GLY A 207 -1.01 15.51 7.52
CA GLY A 207 -2.43 15.60 7.18
C GLY A 207 -2.75 15.27 5.71
N GLU A 208 -1.75 14.95 4.89
CA GLU A 208 -1.98 14.45 3.53
C GLU A 208 -2.73 13.11 3.59
N LEU A 209 -3.85 13.02 2.82
CA LEU A 209 -4.63 11.80 2.73
C LEU A 209 -3.83 10.68 2.08
N VAL A 210 -3.80 9.53 2.72
CA VAL A 210 -3.14 8.33 2.22
C VAL A 210 -4.10 7.15 2.15
N MET A 211 -3.83 6.22 1.24
CA MET A 211 -4.55 4.96 1.12
C MET A 211 -3.58 3.80 1.29
N ALA A 212 -3.84 2.92 2.26
CA ALA A 212 -3.12 1.67 2.41
C ALA A 212 -3.93 0.52 1.81
N ILE A 213 -3.29 -0.30 0.98
CA ILE A 213 -3.92 -1.50 0.42
C ILE A 213 -3.17 -2.75 0.85
N GLY A 214 -3.92 -3.83 1.09
CA GLY A 214 -3.36 -5.13 1.44
C GLY A 214 -4.41 -6.22 1.52
N ASN A 215 -3.99 -7.41 1.94
CA ASN A 215 -4.82 -8.60 2.08
C ASN A 215 -4.79 -9.07 3.55
N PRO A 216 -5.32 -8.26 4.50
CA PRO A 216 -5.38 -8.70 5.88
C PRO A 216 -6.23 -9.97 5.99
N LEU A 217 -5.91 -10.83 6.95
CA LEU A 217 -6.55 -12.13 7.16
C LEU A 217 -8.06 -12.09 6.94
N ASN A 218 -8.54 -12.84 5.95
CA ASN A 218 -9.94 -12.95 5.50
C ASN A 218 -10.54 -11.72 4.76
N LEU A 219 -9.74 -10.73 4.37
CA LEU A 219 -10.22 -9.59 3.59
C LEU A 219 -9.32 -9.37 2.39
N ASP A 220 -9.73 -9.83 1.21
CA ASP A 220 -9.00 -9.62 -0.04
C ASP A 220 -9.07 -8.15 -0.47
N ASN A 221 -7.93 -7.59 -0.89
CA ASN A 221 -7.84 -6.27 -1.51
C ASN A 221 -8.48 -5.13 -0.68
N ASN A 222 -8.25 -5.16 0.63
CA ASN A 222 -8.78 -4.18 1.55
C ASN A 222 -8.05 -2.85 1.42
N VAL A 223 -8.79 -1.77 1.21
CA VAL A 223 -8.26 -0.40 1.16
C VAL A 223 -8.72 0.34 2.40
N THR A 224 -7.79 0.93 3.12
CA THR A 224 -8.04 1.80 4.26
C THR A 224 -7.55 3.21 3.97
N PHE A 225 -8.19 4.19 4.57
CA PHE A 225 -7.85 5.61 4.45
C PHE A 225 -7.26 6.11 5.74
N GLY A 226 -6.36 7.05 5.63
CA GLY A 226 -5.76 7.74 6.74
C GLY A 226 -5.01 8.98 6.28
N GLU A 227 -4.15 9.49 7.15
CA GLU A 227 -3.33 10.66 6.91
C GLU A 227 -1.87 10.33 7.18
N PHE A 228 -0.97 10.92 6.42
CA PHE A 228 0.45 10.98 6.77
C PHE A 228 0.61 11.81 8.04
N ILE A 229 1.32 11.28 9.03
CA ILE A 229 1.57 11.94 10.33
C ILE A 229 2.96 12.57 10.34
N SER A 230 3.99 11.75 10.17
CA SER A 230 5.40 12.16 10.28
C SER A 230 6.34 11.14 9.61
N MET A 231 7.60 11.54 9.44
CA MET A 231 8.71 10.62 9.28
C MET A 231 9.29 10.34 10.66
N GLU A 232 9.53 9.08 10.97
CA GLU A 232 9.99 8.66 12.30
C GLU A 232 11.12 7.65 12.22
N SER A 233 12.07 7.79 13.17
CA SER A 233 13.10 6.78 13.39
C SER A 233 12.59 5.74 14.36
N ILE A 234 12.61 4.47 13.98
CA ILE A 234 12.19 3.34 14.82
C ILE A 234 13.37 2.42 15.13
N ASP A 235 13.29 1.70 16.25
CA ASP A 235 14.36 0.80 16.69
C ASP A 235 14.64 -0.28 15.63
N ASN A 236 15.91 -0.59 15.40
CA ASN A 236 16.40 -1.62 14.46
C ASN A 236 16.16 -1.33 12.96
N VAL A 237 15.77 -0.12 12.60
CA VAL A 237 15.68 0.35 11.21
C VAL A 237 16.67 1.51 11.03
N ASN A 238 17.46 1.45 9.95
CA ASN A 238 18.54 2.41 9.70
C ASN A 238 18.12 3.62 8.84
N TYR A 239 16.82 3.82 8.65
CA TYR A 239 16.23 4.92 7.89
C TYR A 239 14.92 5.36 8.55
N ASP A 240 14.50 6.59 8.27
CA ASP A 240 13.21 7.08 8.76
C ASP A 240 12.06 6.41 8.00
N VAL A 241 11.03 6.00 8.72
CA VAL A 241 9.83 5.37 8.19
C VAL A 241 8.67 6.35 8.14
N ILE A 242 7.73 6.10 7.25
CA ILE A 242 6.47 6.85 7.19
C ILE A 242 5.58 6.39 8.34
N HIS A 243 5.18 7.30 9.23
CA HIS A 243 4.11 7.11 10.18
C HIS A 243 2.79 7.63 9.59
N HIS A 244 1.75 6.79 9.61
CA HIS A 244 0.42 7.13 9.12
C HIS A 244 -0.66 6.44 9.97
N ASN A 245 -1.90 6.92 9.90
CA ASN A 245 -3.02 6.33 10.66
C ASN A 245 -4.03 5.55 9.79
N ALA A 246 -3.71 5.30 8.51
CA ALA A 246 -4.46 4.33 7.73
C ALA A 246 -4.27 2.94 8.34
N LEU A 247 -5.37 2.30 8.76
CA LEU A 247 -5.32 1.05 9.52
C LEU A 247 -4.74 -0.08 8.67
N ILE A 248 -3.60 -0.63 9.11
CA ILE A 248 -3.03 -1.88 8.59
C ILE A 248 -3.13 -2.98 9.65
N ARG A 249 -3.21 -4.24 9.22
CA ARG A 249 -3.32 -5.41 10.07
C ARG A 249 -2.43 -6.52 9.54
N GLU A 250 -2.26 -7.58 10.32
CA GLU A 250 -1.59 -8.80 9.89
C GLU A 250 -2.11 -9.25 8.50
N GLY A 251 -1.19 -9.51 7.58
CA GLY A 251 -1.46 -9.75 6.17
C GLY A 251 -1.42 -8.51 5.27
N SER A 252 -1.42 -7.28 5.81
CA SER A 252 -1.24 -6.05 5.00
C SER A 252 0.23 -5.75 4.68
N SER A 253 1.19 -6.39 5.36
CA SER A 253 2.63 -6.24 5.12
C SER A 253 2.98 -6.50 3.67
N GLY A 254 3.77 -5.63 3.05
CA GLY A 254 4.17 -5.66 1.64
C GLY A 254 3.20 -4.95 0.71
N GLY A 255 2.00 -4.58 1.16
CA GLY A 255 1.04 -3.81 0.38
C GLY A 255 1.45 -2.36 0.19
N ALA A 256 0.89 -1.67 -0.81
CA ALA A 256 1.23 -0.28 -1.09
C ALA A 256 0.57 0.70 -0.11
N LEU A 257 1.31 1.74 0.26
CA LEU A 257 0.80 3.01 0.75
C LEU A 257 0.90 4.02 -0.39
N VAL A 258 -0.23 4.63 -0.77
CA VAL A 258 -0.30 5.55 -1.90
C VAL A 258 -0.99 6.86 -1.53
N ASP A 259 -0.74 7.91 -2.34
CA ASP A 259 -1.48 9.17 -2.27
C ASP A 259 -2.85 9.06 -2.96
N VAL A 260 -3.61 10.16 -2.98
CA VAL A 260 -4.94 10.24 -3.61
C VAL A 260 -4.92 10.05 -5.12
N ASP A 261 -3.75 10.21 -5.75
CA ASP A 261 -3.54 10.02 -7.19
C ASP A 261 -3.06 8.60 -7.54
N GLY A 262 -2.85 7.73 -6.52
CA GLY A 262 -2.39 6.35 -6.67
C GLY A 262 -0.88 6.19 -6.83
N ASN A 263 -0.10 7.23 -6.53
CA ASN A 263 1.36 7.16 -6.57
C ASN A 263 1.92 6.55 -5.28
N LEU A 264 2.99 5.79 -5.38
CA LEU A 264 3.62 5.15 -4.24
C LEU A 264 4.20 6.18 -3.26
N LEU A 265 3.77 6.12 -2.01
CA LEU A 265 4.41 6.76 -0.87
C LEU A 265 5.35 5.79 -0.15
N GLY A 266 4.94 4.54 0.01
CA GLY A 266 5.75 3.54 0.69
C GLY A 266 5.18 2.13 0.62
N VAL A 267 5.86 1.20 1.31
CA VAL A 267 5.45 -0.20 1.48
C VAL A 267 5.04 -0.42 2.92
N ASN A 268 3.78 -0.80 3.16
CA ASN A 268 3.28 -1.10 4.50
C ASN A 268 4.09 -2.24 5.12
N ALA A 269 4.64 -2.05 6.31
CA ALA A 269 5.50 -3.05 6.93
C ALA A 269 5.13 -3.37 8.38
N TRP A 270 4.84 -2.37 9.20
CA TRP A 270 4.58 -2.55 10.63
C TRP A 270 3.31 -1.81 11.04
N GLY A 271 2.50 -2.44 11.87
CA GLY A 271 1.32 -1.84 12.47
C GLY A 271 1.18 -2.29 13.91
N ALA A 272 0.80 -1.36 14.79
CA ALA A 272 0.42 -1.70 16.15
C ALA A 272 -1.10 -1.97 16.19
N ASP A 273 -1.49 -3.12 16.70
CA ASP A 273 -2.91 -3.46 16.93
C ASP A 273 -3.39 -2.75 18.22
N THR A 274 -3.18 -1.42 18.28
CA THR A 274 -3.54 -0.54 19.38
C THR A 274 -4.74 0.32 19.01
N ALA A 275 -5.38 0.90 20.01
CA ALA A 275 -6.54 1.78 19.81
C ALA A 275 -6.22 3.05 18.98
N ASP A 276 -4.93 3.41 18.88
CA ASP A 276 -4.44 4.62 18.21
C ASP A 276 -3.95 4.37 16.77
N SER A 277 -4.10 3.14 16.24
CA SER A 277 -3.81 2.78 14.83
C SER A 277 -2.48 3.31 14.31
N GLU A 278 -1.38 3.09 15.06
CA GLU A 278 -0.04 3.43 14.58
C GLU A 278 0.37 2.45 13.48
N SER A 279 0.62 2.97 12.30
CA SER A 279 1.00 2.20 11.12
C SER A 279 2.24 2.81 10.48
N PHE A 280 3.16 1.95 10.03
CA PHE A 280 4.44 2.38 9.48
C PHE A 280 4.70 1.76 8.11
N ALA A 281 5.29 2.55 7.21
CA ALA A 281 5.65 2.11 5.88
C ALA A 281 7.10 2.47 5.53
N ILE A 282 7.72 1.62 4.74
CA ILE A 282 9.04 1.84 4.15
C ILE A 282 8.90 2.89 3.05
N PRO A 283 9.59 4.03 3.08
CA PRO A 283 9.41 5.10 2.12
C PRO A 283 9.76 4.70 0.67
N ASN A 284 9.09 5.32 -0.29
CA ASN A 284 9.28 5.07 -1.72
C ASN A 284 10.73 5.26 -2.20
N TYR A 285 11.51 6.20 -1.62
CA TYR A 285 12.91 6.38 -2.00
C TYR A 285 13.79 5.20 -1.60
N ILE A 286 13.50 4.55 -0.45
CA ILE A 286 14.18 3.32 -0.04
C ILE A 286 13.88 2.21 -1.05
N VAL A 287 12.61 2.08 -1.43
CA VAL A 287 12.16 1.15 -2.46
C VAL A 287 12.87 1.40 -3.78
N TYR A 288 12.94 2.65 -4.22
CA TYR A 288 13.62 3.03 -5.46
C TYR A 288 15.11 2.70 -5.44
N ILE A 289 15.82 3.06 -4.35
CA ILE A 289 17.24 2.74 -4.16
C ILE A 289 17.48 1.23 -4.21
N PHE A 290 16.65 0.46 -3.51
CA PHE A 290 16.71 -1.01 -3.53
C PHE A 290 16.55 -1.57 -4.95
N LEU A 291 15.59 -1.09 -5.72
CA LEU A 291 15.35 -1.54 -7.09
C LEU A 291 16.49 -1.17 -8.05
N LYS A 292 17.04 0.05 -7.91
CA LYS A 292 18.21 0.51 -8.72
C LYS A 292 19.45 -0.30 -8.41
N ASN A 293 19.75 -0.54 -7.13
CA ASN A 293 20.92 -1.31 -6.72
C ASN A 293 20.88 -2.77 -7.19
N ASN A 294 19.68 -3.30 -7.40
CA ASN A 294 19.47 -4.67 -7.93
C ASN A 294 19.29 -4.70 -9.46
N GLY A 295 19.43 -3.57 -10.17
CA GLY A 295 19.28 -3.49 -11.62
C GLY A 295 17.88 -3.83 -12.14
N ILE A 296 16.85 -3.62 -11.31
CA ILE A 296 15.45 -3.89 -11.66
C ILE A 296 14.81 -2.68 -12.35
N LEU A 297 15.21 -1.47 -11.95
CA LEU A 297 14.93 -0.21 -12.66
C LEU A 297 16.17 0.23 -13.43
N ASP A 298 15.93 0.82 -14.63
CA ASP A 298 17.00 1.33 -15.52
C ASP A 298 17.63 2.62 -15.00
#